data_718ecc5a77654763c077999eed6e918a
#
_entry.id   718ecc5a77654763c077999eed6e918a
#
_cell.length_a   1.000
_cell.length_b   1.000
_cell.length_c   1.000
_cell.angle_alpha   90.00
_cell.angle_beta   90.00
_cell.angle_gamma   90.00
#
_symmetry.space_group_name_H-M   'P 1'
#
loop_
_entity.id
_entity.type
_entity.pdbx_description
1 polymer ?
#
loop_
_entity_poly.entity_id
_entity_poly.type
_entity_poly.pdbx_seq_one_letter_code
_entity_poly.pdbx_strand_id
1 'polypeptide(L)'
;IPHEELTTEFIKRGIPAEKLVPTGIPVSERFLKLPEKREARGQLGIPADKSCILMMTGSMGYGRVESMTAKLVEQTGEDTHLYILGGTNEELKKTLRDTYADTERVHVLDFTTEAHLYMAAADILFTKPGGLTSTEAVAAKVALVHTKPIPGCEDRNVAFFTQHGMSVSGDTEDAVIQNGLKLLRDPEAQAEMRKCQEKYGKPYAADAVCEFICGQKEAAQEEA
;
A
#
# COMPACT_ATOMS: atom_id res chain seq x y z
N ILE A 1 -16.53 0.31 10.94
CA ILE A 1 -16.42 -0.08 9.52
C ILE A 1 -15.31 0.74 8.84
N PRO A 2 -14.68 0.23 7.75
CA PRO A 2 -13.54 0.90 7.09
C PRO A 2 -13.84 2.30 6.54
N HIS A 3 -15.04 2.53 6.02
CA HIS A 3 -15.41 3.81 5.41
C HIS A 3 -16.93 4.03 5.45
N GLU A 4 -17.38 5.28 5.52
CA GLU A 4 -18.81 5.65 5.56
C GLU A 4 -19.61 5.20 4.33
N GLU A 5 -19.00 5.15 3.16
CA GLU A 5 -19.67 4.68 1.93
C GLU A 5 -20.13 3.21 2.01
N LEU A 6 -19.50 2.43 2.91
CA LEU A 6 -19.90 1.04 3.14
C LEU A 6 -21.17 0.91 4.02
N THR A 7 -21.60 1.99 4.68
CA THR A 7 -22.76 1.97 5.60
C THR A 7 -23.99 1.38 4.94
N THR A 8 -24.33 1.83 3.74
CA THR A 8 -25.49 1.34 3.00
C THR A 8 -25.44 -0.17 2.72
N GLU A 9 -24.24 -0.70 2.43
CA GLU A 9 -24.07 -2.13 2.17
C GLU A 9 -24.25 -2.95 3.45
N PHE A 10 -23.70 -2.49 4.57
CA PHE A 10 -23.88 -3.17 5.86
C PHE A 10 -25.35 -3.15 6.33
N ILE A 11 -26.06 -2.04 6.12
CA ILE A 11 -27.50 -1.96 6.41
C ILE A 11 -28.28 -2.96 5.56
N LYS A 12 -28.00 -3.08 4.27
CA LYS A 12 -28.63 -4.10 3.39
C LYS A 12 -28.37 -5.53 3.87
N ARG A 13 -27.30 -5.77 4.62
CA ARG A 13 -26.97 -7.07 5.23
C ARG A 13 -27.58 -7.26 6.62
N GLY A 14 -28.43 -6.34 7.05
CA GLY A 14 -29.15 -6.44 8.29
C GLY A 14 -28.44 -5.86 9.53
N ILE A 15 -27.36 -5.10 9.34
CA ILE A 15 -26.70 -4.40 10.46
C ILE A 15 -27.39 -3.06 10.67
N PRO A 16 -27.92 -2.76 11.87
CA PRO A 16 -28.54 -1.47 12.15
C PRO A 16 -27.56 -0.30 11.99
N ALA A 17 -28.04 0.83 11.46
CA ALA A 17 -27.20 2.00 11.16
C ALA A 17 -26.46 2.54 12.39
N GLU A 18 -27.13 2.55 13.54
CA GLU A 18 -26.62 3.01 14.83
C GLU A 18 -25.44 2.17 15.38
N LYS A 19 -25.26 0.96 14.84
CA LYS A 19 -24.11 0.07 15.16
C LYS A 19 -22.93 0.23 14.23
N LEU A 20 -23.03 1.08 13.21
CA LEU A 20 -22.00 1.25 12.19
C LEU A 20 -21.22 2.54 12.45
N VAL A 21 -19.97 2.40 12.87
CA VAL A 21 -19.06 3.53 13.11
C VAL A 21 -17.93 3.47 12.07
N PRO A 22 -17.82 4.48 11.16
CA PRO A 22 -16.84 4.49 10.09
C PRO A 22 -15.48 5.03 10.59
N THR A 23 -14.80 4.29 11.44
CA THR A 23 -13.50 4.67 12.03
C THR A 23 -12.31 4.54 11.08
N GLY A 24 -12.40 3.66 10.08
CA GLY A 24 -11.26 3.30 9.24
C GLY A 24 -10.63 1.96 9.63
N ILE A 25 -9.49 1.65 9.03
CA ILE A 25 -8.65 0.49 9.38
C ILE A 25 -7.42 1.02 10.13
N PRO A 26 -7.19 0.63 11.39
CA PRO A 26 -6.02 1.07 12.16
C PRO A 26 -4.69 0.67 11.48
N VAL A 27 -3.75 1.59 11.47
CA VAL A 27 -2.36 1.35 11.04
C VAL A 27 -1.42 1.61 12.22
N SER A 28 -0.20 1.04 12.14
CA SER A 28 0.82 1.33 13.14
C SER A 28 1.22 2.81 13.11
N GLU A 29 1.46 3.40 14.28
CA GLU A 29 1.94 4.77 14.42
C GLU A 29 3.20 5.07 13.57
N ARG A 30 4.01 4.05 13.29
CA ARG A 30 5.18 4.17 12.42
C ARG A 30 4.85 4.68 11.02
N PHE A 31 3.65 4.39 10.48
CA PHE A 31 3.20 4.90 9.18
C PHE A 31 2.67 6.34 9.25
N LEU A 32 2.44 6.87 10.44
CA LEU A 32 2.01 8.25 10.67
C LEU A 32 3.18 9.20 10.95
N LYS A 33 4.32 8.66 11.42
CA LYS A 33 5.51 9.40 11.81
C LYS A 33 6.70 9.00 10.92
N LEU A 34 6.54 9.25 9.63
CA LEU A 34 7.57 8.91 8.65
C LEU A 34 8.61 10.02 8.51
N PRO A 35 9.89 9.67 8.32
CA PRO A 35 10.90 10.63 7.92
C PRO A 35 10.63 11.13 6.49
N GLU A 36 11.24 12.24 6.14
CA GLU A 36 11.26 12.69 4.74
C GLU A 36 11.93 11.67 3.82
N LYS A 37 11.49 11.60 2.57
CA LYS A 37 11.96 10.61 1.59
C LYS A 37 13.49 10.50 1.52
N ARG A 38 14.18 11.65 1.52
CA ARG A 38 15.65 11.69 1.46
C ARG A 38 16.30 11.06 2.70
N GLU A 39 15.72 11.31 3.86
CA GLU A 39 16.18 10.75 5.12
C GLU A 39 15.94 9.24 5.17
N ALA A 40 14.73 8.78 4.80
CA ALA A 40 14.40 7.35 4.70
C ALA A 40 15.37 6.61 3.76
N ARG A 41 15.67 7.21 2.60
CA ARG A 41 16.67 6.66 1.66
C ARG A 41 18.06 6.56 2.28
N GLY A 42 18.49 7.59 3.00
CA GLY A 42 19.79 7.58 3.69
C GLY A 42 19.89 6.48 4.74
N GLN A 43 18.82 6.26 5.51
CA GLN A 43 18.75 5.19 6.53
C GLN A 43 18.81 3.78 5.90
N LEU A 44 18.22 3.61 4.72
CA LEU A 44 18.13 2.32 4.00
C LEU A 44 19.27 2.08 2.99
N GLY A 45 20.16 3.05 2.80
CA GLY A 45 21.19 2.97 1.76
C GLY A 45 20.66 3.03 0.32
N ILE A 46 19.47 3.60 0.12
CA ILE A 46 18.84 3.76 -1.20
C ILE A 46 19.42 5.02 -1.89
N PRO A 47 19.92 4.93 -3.13
CA PRO A 47 20.45 6.09 -3.84
C PRO A 47 19.43 7.22 -3.97
N ALA A 48 19.85 8.44 -3.64
CA ALA A 48 18.94 9.60 -3.61
C ALA A 48 18.54 10.10 -5.01
N ASP A 49 19.38 9.84 -6.00
CA ASP A 49 19.25 10.27 -7.40
C ASP A 49 18.57 9.25 -8.31
N LYS A 50 18.28 8.05 -7.81
CA LYS A 50 17.62 6.99 -8.57
C LYS A 50 16.11 6.92 -8.28
N SER A 51 15.34 6.48 -9.27
CA SER A 51 13.94 6.11 -9.03
C SER A 51 13.86 4.82 -8.21
N CYS A 52 12.94 4.79 -7.25
CA CYS A 52 12.76 3.65 -6.34
C CYS A 52 11.36 3.05 -6.49
N ILE A 53 11.29 1.86 -7.05
CA ILE A 53 10.07 1.05 -7.09
C ILE A 53 10.11 0.07 -5.91
N LEU A 54 9.11 0.14 -5.06
CA LEU A 54 8.88 -0.85 -4.01
C LEU A 54 7.84 -1.87 -4.47
N MET A 55 8.12 -3.15 -4.32
CA MET A 55 7.17 -4.23 -4.55
C MET A 55 6.93 -4.98 -3.25
N MET A 56 5.67 -5.01 -2.80
CA MET A 56 5.25 -5.76 -1.61
C MET A 56 4.26 -6.85 -1.98
N THR A 57 4.67 -8.10 -1.87
CA THR A 57 3.91 -9.27 -2.35
C THR A 57 3.01 -9.89 -1.27
N GLY A 58 2.95 -9.26 -0.11
CA GLY A 58 2.30 -9.81 1.09
C GLY A 58 3.15 -10.88 1.76
N SER A 59 2.68 -11.36 2.93
CA SER A 59 3.45 -12.30 3.77
C SER A 59 3.81 -13.61 3.07
N MET A 60 2.99 -14.09 2.15
CA MET A 60 3.20 -15.37 1.45
C MET A 60 3.80 -15.22 0.05
N GLY A 61 4.15 -14.00 -0.40
CA GLY A 61 4.66 -13.78 -1.75
C GLY A 61 3.67 -14.21 -2.84
N TYR A 62 2.39 -13.94 -2.64
CA TYR A 62 1.36 -14.35 -3.58
C TYR A 62 1.32 -13.43 -4.79
N GLY A 63 1.21 -14.01 -5.99
CA GLY A 63 1.09 -13.29 -7.25
C GLY A 63 2.21 -13.65 -8.23
N ARG A 64 2.20 -13.00 -9.39
CA ARG A 64 3.20 -13.20 -10.44
C ARG A 64 4.44 -12.31 -10.23
N VAL A 65 5.04 -12.41 -9.05
CA VAL A 65 6.16 -11.53 -8.64
C VAL A 65 7.32 -11.63 -9.62
N GLU A 66 7.69 -12.86 -10.00
CA GLU A 66 8.78 -13.13 -10.96
C GLU A 66 8.48 -12.50 -12.32
N SER A 67 7.27 -12.72 -12.87
CA SER A 67 6.84 -12.14 -14.13
C SER A 67 6.82 -10.61 -14.09
N MET A 68 6.26 -10.03 -13.03
CA MET A 68 6.22 -8.58 -12.85
C MET A 68 7.61 -7.98 -12.70
N THR A 69 8.49 -8.64 -11.92
CA THR A 69 9.89 -8.19 -11.77
C THR A 69 10.61 -8.20 -13.10
N ALA A 70 10.49 -9.28 -13.89
CA ALA A 70 11.11 -9.37 -15.21
C ALA A 70 10.66 -8.23 -16.13
N LYS A 71 9.36 -7.96 -16.20
CA LYS A 71 8.80 -6.88 -17.02
C LYS A 71 9.20 -5.49 -16.53
N LEU A 72 9.26 -5.26 -15.23
CA LEU A 72 9.74 -3.99 -14.67
C LEU A 72 11.22 -3.78 -14.98
N VAL A 73 12.04 -4.82 -14.84
CA VAL A 73 13.47 -4.76 -15.20
C VAL A 73 13.65 -4.47 -16.70
N GLU A 74 12.88 -5.12 -17.57
CA GLU A 74 12.93 -4.91 -19.02
C GLU A 74 12.51 -3.49 -19.44
N GLN A 75 11.50 -2.91 -18.75
CA GLN A 75 10.88 -1.63 -19.16
C GLN A 75 11.43 -0.41 -18.41
N THR A 76 12.37 -0.62 -17.49
CA THR A 76 13.06 0.46 -16.76
C THR A 76 14.56 0.44 -17.05
N GLY A 77 15.19 1.63 -17.02
CA GLY A 77 16.63 1.78 -17.17
C GLY A 77 17.41 1.62 -15.87
N GLU A 78 18.72 1.78 -15.96
CA GLU A 78 19.68 1.68 -14.84
C GLU A 78 19.44 2.72 -13.72
N ASP A 79 18.68 3.77 -14.02
CA ASP A 79 18.32 4.80 -13.04
C ASP A 79 17.08 4.42 -12.17
N THR A 80 16.56 3.20 -12.34
CA THR A 80 15.42 2.71 -11.58
C THR A 80 15.78 1.46 -10.79
N HIS A 81 15.74 1.55 -9.47
CA HIS A 81 15.98 0.45 -8.55
C HIS A 81 14.68 -0.20 -8.09
N LEU A 82 14.66 -1.52 -8.04
CA LEU A 82 13.55 -2.33 -7.55
C LEU A 82 13.91 -2.91 -6.18
N TYR A 83 13.05 -2.66 -5.19
CA TYR A 83 13.14 -3.24 -3.86
C TYR A 83 11.95 -4.18 -3.66
N ILE A 84 12.21 -5.47 -3.44
CA ILE A 84 11.19 -6.51 -3.40
C ILE A 84 11.14 -7.10 -2.00
N LEU A 85 10.01 -6.86 -1.29
CA LEU A 85 9.72 -7.48 -0.02
C LEU A 85 8.92 -8.78 -0.28
N GLY A 86 9.63 -9.90 -0.37
CA GLY A 86 9.07 -11.23 -0.65
C GLY A 86 8.37 -11.92 0.54
N GLY A 87 8.24 -11.21 1.66
CA GLY A 87 7.63 -11.76 2.87
C GLY A 87 8.40 -12.98 3.41
N THR A 88 7.67 -14.05 3.74
CA THR A 88 8.23 -15.30 4.28
C THR A 88 8.47 -16.38 3.20
N ASN A 89 8.27 -16.06 1.93
CA ASN A 89 8.44 -17.00 0.83
C ASN A 89 9.92 -17.12 0.43
N GLU A 90 10.64 -18.04 1.06
CA GLU A 90 12.09 -18.25 0.83
C GLU A 90 12.40 -18.76 -0.57
N GLU A 91 11.52 -19.58 -1.16
CA GLU A 91 11.71 -20.10 -2.52
C GLU A 91 11.64 -18.97 -3.56
N LEU A 92 10.64 -18.10 -3.45
CA LEU A 92 10.51 -16.93 -4.30
C LEU A 92 11.75 -16.02 -4.17
N LYS A 93 12.17 -15.72 -2.94
CA LYS A 93 13.34 -14.86 -2.69
C LYS A 93 14.61 -15.47 -3.28
N LYS A 94 14.79 -16.77 -3.10
CA LYS A 94 15.94 -17.49 -3.68
C LYS A 94 15.91 -17.41 -5.20
N THR A 95 14.79 -17.72 -5.84
CA THR A 95 14.63 -17.66 -7.30
C THR A 95 14.95 -16.27 -7.84
N LEU A 96 14.43 -15.21 -7.20
CA LEU A 96 14.69 -13.84 -7.63
C LEU A 96 16.16 -13.44 -7.43
N ARG A 97 16.79 -13.82 -6.32
CA ARG A 97 18.21 -13.56 -6.08
C ARG A 97 19.10 -14.26 -7.07
N ASP A 98 18.81 -15.53 -7.38
CA ASP A 98 19.57 -16.31 -8.36
C ASP A 98 19.40 -15.71 -9.78
N THR A 99 18.17 -15.27 -10.13
CA THR A 99 17.87 -14.70 -11.46
C THR A 99 18.54 -13.34 -11.67
N TYR A 100 18.62 -12.51 -10.62
CA TYR A 100 19.10 -11.13 -10.70
C TYR A 100 20.45 -10.92 -9.98
N ALA A 101 21.25 -11.99 -9.81
CA ALA A 101 22.53 -11.93 -9.10
C ALA A 101 23.49 -10.87 -9.66
N ASP A 102 23.47 -10.69 -10.99
CA ASP A 102 24.32 -9.73 -11.71
C ASP A 102 23.60 -8.41 -12.02
N THR A 103 22.44 -8.15 -11.42
CA THR A 103 21.63 -6.95 -11.68
C THR A 103 21.59 -6.07 -10.45
N GLU A 104 22.57 -5.16 -10.30
CA GLU A 104 22.77 -4.33 -9.10
C GLU A 104 21.54 -3.52 -8.66
N ARG A 105 20.62 -3.20 -9.58
CA ARG A 105 19.42 -2.39 -9.32
C ARG A 105 18.22 -3.20 -8.82
N VAL A 106 18.34 -4.52 -8.67
CA VAL A 106 17.27 -5.39 -8.12
C VAL A 106 17.67 -5.89 -6.74
N HIS A 107 16.92 -5.47 -5.73
CA HIS A 107 17.18 -5.77 -4.33
C HIS A 107 16.08 -6.66 -3.76
N VAL A 108 16.39 -7.93 -3.51
CA VAL A 108 15.45 -8.88 -2.88
C VAL A 108 15.69 -8.93 -1.39
N LEU A 109 14.76 -8.35 -0.64
CA LEU A 109 14.89 -8.14 0.80
C LEU A 109 14.40 -9.34 1.60
N ASP A 110 15.02 -9.57 2.74
CA ASP A 110 14.51 -10.48 3.75
C ASP A 110 13.31 -9.89 4.47
N PHE A 111 12.68 -10.69 5.34
CA PHE A 111 11.59 -10.17 6.16
C PHE A 111 12.09 -8.97 6.98
N THR A 112 11.34 -7.89 6.95
CA THR A 112 11.68 -6.66 7.66
C THR A 112 10.49 -6.11 8.42
N THR A 113 10.74 -5.49 9.56
CA THR A 113 9.78 -4.68 10.31
C THR A 113 9.78 -3.21 9.88
N GLU A 114 10.67 -2.85 8.94
CA GLU A 114 10.91 -1.48 8.47
C GLU A 114 10.14 -1.14 7.18
N ALA A 115 9.04 -1.87 6.89
CA ALA A 115 8.22 -1.63 5.70
C ALA A 115 7.78 -0.16 5.56
N HIS A 116 7.51 0.52 6.68
CA HIS A 116 7.18 1.94 6.72
C HIS A 116 8.30 2.84 6.15
N LEU A 117 9.57 2.54 6.45
CA LEU A 117 10.71 3.28 5.90
C LEU A 117 10.85 3.04 4.39
N TYR A 118 10.67 1.80 3.93
CA TYR A 118 10.67 1.50 2.49
C TYR A 118 9.54 2.22 1.76
N MET A 119 8.34 2.32 2.36
CA MET A 119 7.25 3.12 1.78
C MET A 119 7.58 4.61 1.73
N ALA A 120 8.22 5.16 2.78
CA ALA A 120 8.66 6.56 2.79
C ALA A 120 9.76 6.85 1.74
N ALA A 121 10.65 5.87 1.50
CA ALA A 121 11.75 5.99 0.54
C ALA A 121 11.33 5.83 -0.92
N ALA A 122 10.24 5.09 -1.18
CA ALA A 122 9.80 4.73 -2.52
C ALA A 122 9.18 5.91 -3.29
N ASP A 123 9.32 5.89 -4.61
CA ASP A 123 8.55 6.76 -5.51
C ASP A 123 7.18 6.15 -5.81
N ILE A 124 7.13 4.83 -5.90
CA ILE A 124 5.91 4.09 -6.22
C ILE A 124 5.92 2.72 -5.53
N LEU A 125 4.75 2.27 -5.11
CA LEU A 125 4.54 0.96 -4.50
C LEU A 125 3.62 0.10 -5.37
N PHE A 126 4.13 -1.08 -5.77
CA PHE A 126 3.30 -2.15 -6.32
C PHE A 126 2.93 -3.12 -5.20
N THR A 127 1.65 -3.35 -4.99
CA THR A 127 1.18 -4.33 -4.00
C THR A 127 -0.17 -4.91 -4.39
N LYS A 128 -0.50 -6.06 -3.83
CA LYS A 128 -1.85 -6.58 -3.94
C LYS A 128 -2.84 -5.68 -3.17
N PRO A 129 -4.10 -5.59 -3.56
CA PRO A 129 -5.07 -4.69 -2.95
C PRO A 129 -5.61 -5.22 -1.60
N GLY A 130 -4.70 -5.60 -0.70
CA GLY A 130 -5.03 -6.00 0.66
C GLY A 130 -5.40 -4.80 1.53
N GLY A 131 -6.40 -4.94 2.42
CA GLY A 131 -6.88 -3.83 3.24
C GLY A 131 -5.80 -3.18 4.08
N LEU A 132 -4.94 -3.96 4.75
CA LEU A 132 -3.89 -3.42 5.63
C LEU A 132 -2.81 -2.67 4.83
N THR A 133 -2.14 -3.33 3.89
CA THR A 133 -1.04 -2.71 3.13
C THR A 133 -1.51 -1.50 2.33
N SER A 134 -2.73 -1.54 1.75
CA SER A 134 -3.29 -0.39 1.03
C SER A 134 -3.54 0.80 1.96
N THR A 135 -4.04 0.55 3.19
CA THR A 135 -4.25 1.61 4.19
C THR A 135 -2.93 2.16 4.71
N GLU A 136 -1.92 1.31 4.92
CA GLU A 136 -0.56 1.70 5.27
C GLU A 136 0.08 2.59 4.18
N ALA A 137 -0.09 2.20 2.91
CA ALA A 137 0.40 2.97 1.76
C ALA A 137 -0.26 4.35 1.67
N VAL A 138 -1.57 4.44 1.93
CA VAL A 138 -2.30 5.71 1.99
C VAL A 138 -1.81 6.57 3.14
N ALA A 139 -1.60 6.00 4.32
CA ALA A 139 -1.04 6.71 5.47
C ALA A 139 0.39 7.22 5.19
N ALA A 140 1.19 6.42 4.49
CA ALA A 140 2.54 6.78 4.05
C ALA A 140 2.57 7.74 2.85
N LYS A 141 1.42 8.00 2.20
CA LYS A 141 1.29 8.87 1.01
C LYS A 141 2.20 8.46 -0.14
N VAL A 142 2.51 7.17 -0.26
CA VAL A 142 3.26 6.64 -1.39
C VAL A 142 2.35 6.45 -2.61
N ALA A 143 2.85 6.75 -3.81
CA ALA A 143 2.10 6.49 -5.04
C ALA A 143 1.82 4.99 -5.17
N LEU A 144 0.55 4.60 -5.29
CA LEU A 144 0.07 3.24 -5.11
C LEU A 144 -0.42 2.61 -6.41
N VAL A 145 0.11 1.43 -6.71
CA VAL A 145 -0.32 0.58 -7.82
C VAL A 145 -0.83 -0.74 -7.27
N HIS A 146 -2.09 -1.02 -7.47
CA HIS A 146 -2.65 -2.31 -7.12
C HIS A 146 -2.42 -3.33 -8.23
N THR A 147 -1.81 -4.45 -7.88
CA THR A 147 -1.69 -5.62 -8.75
C THR A 147 -3.04 -6.33 -8.85
N LYS A 148 -3.11 -7.37 -9.67
CA LYS A 148 -4.36 -8.11 -9.86
C LYS A 148 -4.91 -8.62 -8.53
N PRO A 149 -6.19 -8.35 -8.21
CA PRO A 149 -6.82 -8.79 -6.97
C PRO A 149 -7.00 -10.31 -6.93
N ILE A 150 -7.08 -10.86 -5.71
CA ILE A 150 -7.64 -12.19 -5.48
C ILE A 150 -9.16 -12.08 -5.68
N PRO A 151 -9.75 -12.82 -6.64
CA PRO A 151 -11.16 -12.70 -6.97
C PRO A 151 -12.07 -12.88 -5.76
N GLY A 152 -13.09 -12.00 -5.64
CA GLY A 152 -14.09 -12.03 -4.59
C GLY A 152 -13.66 -11.41 -3.26
N CYS A 153 -12.38 -11.41 -2.93
CA CYS A 153 -11.87 -10.87 -1.66
C CYS A 153 -11.33 -9.43 -1.80
N GLU A 154 -10.54 -9.19 -2.85
CA GLU A 154 -9.81 -7.93 -3.01
C GLU A 154 -10.39 -7.01 -4.09
N ASP A 155 -11.35 -7.48 -4.91
CA ASP A 155 -11.97 -6.70 -6.00
C ASP A 155 -12.58 -5.39 -5.51
N ARG A 156 -13.22 -5.40 -4.33
CA ARG A 156 -13.82 -4.20 -3.74
C ARG A 156 -12.78 -3.19 -3.29
N ASN A 157 -11.64 -3.67 -2.80
CA ASN A 157 -10.55 -2.78 -2.41
C ASN A 157 -9.99 -2.07 -3.66
N VAL A 158 -9.71 -2.80 -4.75
CA VAL A 158 -9.28 -2.15 -6.00
C VAL A 158 -10.28 -1.10 -6.44
N ALA A 159 -11.57 -1.46 -6.50
CA ALA A 159 -12.62 -0.53 -6.93
C ALA A 159 -12.65 0.73 -6.04
N PHE A 160 -12.66 0.56 -4.72
CA PHE A 160 -12.67 1.67 -3.77
C PHE A 160 -11.46 2.61 -3.96
N PHE A 161 -10.26 2.06 -3.94
CA PHE A 161 -9.06 2.89 -4.03
C PHE A 161 -8.90 3.58 -5.39
N THR A 162 -9.26 2.89 -6.49
CA THR A 162 -9.16 3.48 -7.84
C THR A 162 -10.23 4.51 -8.10
N GLN A 163 -11.48 4.28 -7.68
CA GLN A 163 -12.58 5.24 -7.81
C GLN A 163 -12.31 6.55 -7.08
N HIS A 164 -11.61 6.48 -5.94
CA HIS A 164 -11.23 7.66 -5.16
C HIS A 164 -9.88 8.27 -5.57
N GLY A 165 -9.24 7.78 -6.64
CA GLY A 165 -7.96 8.29 -7.10
C GLY A 165 -6.77 8.02 -6.16
N MET A 166 -6.94 7.12 -5.20
CA MET A 166 -5.90 6.77 -4.22
C MET A 166 -4.90 5.72 -4.73
N SER A 167 -5.22 5.07 -5.84
CA SER A 167 -4.35 4.11 -6.51
C SER A 167 -4.64 4.05 -8.01
N VAL A 168 -3.73 3.43 -8.76
CA VAL A 168 -3.98 2.94 -10.11
C VAL A 168 -3.93 1.42 -10.12
N SER A 169 -4.54 0.80 -11.14
CA SER A 169 -4.52 -0.65 -11.37
C SER A 169 -4.67 -0.93 -12.88
N GLY A 170 -4.96 -2.16 -13.27
CA GLY A 170 -5.23 -2.56 -14.65
C GLY A 170 -5.83 -3.95 -14.73
N ASP A 171 -6.54 -4.24 -15.82
CA ASP A 171 -7.23 -5.52 -16.04
C ASP A 171 -6.25 -6.67 -16.33
N THR A 172 -5.07 -6.33 -16.82
CA THR A 172 -4.00 -7.28 -17.12
C THR A 172 -2.72 -6.87 -16.39
N GLU A 173 -1.80 -7.82 -16.20
CA GLU A 173 -0.49 -7.55 -15.62
C GLU A 173 0.26 -6.45 -16.39
N ASP A 174 0.21 -6.49 -17.73
CA ASP A 174 0.84 -5.48 -18.58
C ASP A 174 0.22 -4.10 -18.38
N ALA A 175 -1.11 -4.02 -18.27
CA ALA A 175 -1.80 -2.76 -17.99
C ALA A 175 -1.42 -2.20 -16.59
N VAL A 176 -1.30 -3.06 -15.57
CA VAL A 176 -0.84 -2.65 -14.23
C VAL A 176 0.56 -2.06 -14.30
N ILE A 177 1.48 -2.73 -15.01
CA ILE A 177 2.87 -2.27 -15.15
C ILE A 177 2.92 -0.95 -15.91
N GLN A 178 2.23 -0.84 -17.05
CA GLN A 178 2.20 0.38 -17.85
C GLN A 178 1.63 1.56 -17.07
N ASN A 179 0.50 1.35 -16.35
CA ASN A 179 -0.10 2.40 -15.53
C ASN A 179 0.82 2.82 -14.37
N GLY A 180 1.51 1.86 -13.76
CA GLY A 180 2.49 2.13 -12.72
C GLY A 180 3.70 2.90 -13.25
N LEU A 181 4.28 2.50 -14.37
CA LEU A 181 5.42 3.19 -14.97
C LEU A 181 5.05 4.59 -15.50
N LYS A 182 3.82 4.76 -15.98
CA LYS A 182 3.29 6.09 -16.31
C LYS A 182 3.23 6.96 -15.04
N LEU A 183 2.66 6.45 -13.97
CA LEU A 183 2.59 7.15 -12.68
C LEU A 183 3.98 7.48 -12.11
N LEU A 184 4.95 6.56 -12.23
CA LEU A 184 6.33 6.79 -11.80
C LEU A 184 6.97 8.00 -12.50
N ARG A 185 6.65 8.22 -13.77
CA ARG A 185 7.20 9.30 -14.61
C ARG A 185 6.40 10.60 -14.56
N ASP A 186 5.31 10.63 -13.78
CA ASP A 186 4.37 11.76 -13.72
C ASP A 186 4.25 12.30 -12.28
N PRO A 187 5.11 13.26 -11.89
CA PRO A 187 5.06 13.87 -10.56
C PRO A 187 3.74 14.59 -10.24
N GLU A 188 3.05 15.12 -11.26
CA GLU A 188 1.77 15.79 -11.07
C GLU A 188 0.68 14.77 -10.73
N ALA A 189 0.62 13.65 -11.44
CA ALA A 189 -0.30 12.56 -11.14
C ALA A 189 -0.02 11.96 -9.74
N GLN A 190 1.25 11.81 -9.34
CA GLN A 190 1.58 11.39 -7.98
C GLN A 190 1.11 12.41 -6.93
N ALA A 191 1.28 13.71 -7.19
CA ALA A 191 0.81 14.75 -6.28
C ALA A 191 -0.72 14.77 -6.15
N GLU A 192 -1.45 14.55 -7.24
CA GLU A 192 -2.90 14.46 -7.21
C GLU A 192 -3.36 13.20 -6.46
N MET A 193 -2.72 12.06 -6.67
CA MET A 193 -2.99 10.85 -5.90
C MET A 193 -2.79 11.09 -4.40
N ARG A 194 -1.73 11.78 -3.98
CA ARG A 194 -1.50 12.12 -2.56
C ARG A 194 -2.62 12.97 -1.98
N LYS A 195 -3.13 13.96 -2.72
CA LYS A 195 -4.31 14.76 -2.28
C LYS A 195 -5.55 13.88 -2.10
N CYS A 196 -5.78 12.93 -3.01
CA CYS A 196 -6.85 11.97 -2.87
C CYS A 196 -6.68 11.07 -1.64
N GLN A 197 -5.46 10.60 -1.39
CA GLN A 197 -5.11 9.82 -0.20
C GLN A 197 -5.33 10.62 1.10
N GLU A 198 -5.00 11.90 1.12
CA GLU A 198 -5.28 12.80 2.25
C GLU A 198 -6.78 13.02 2.46
N LYS A 199 -7.54 13.15 1.38
CA LYS A 199 -8.99 13.42 1.43
C LYS A 199 -9.79 12.22 1.89
N TYR A 200 -9.49 11.03 1.38
CA TYR A 200 -10.30 9.83 1.58
C TYR A 200 -9.69 8.81 2.54
N GLY A 201 -8.41 8.95 2.87
CA GLY A 201 -7.74 8.12 3.85
C GLY A 201 -8.19 8.43 5.27
N LYS A 202 -8.13 7.42 6.13
CA LYS A 202 -8.43 7.53 7.57
C LYS A 202 -7.23 7.06 8.40
N PRO A 203 -6.12 7.82 8.38
CA PRO A 203 -4.88 7.39 9.03
C PRO A 203 -4.98 7.28 10.56
N TYR A 204 -5.87 8.06 11.19
CA TYR A 204 -6.08 8.08 12.64
C TYR A 204 -7.22 7.17 13.09
N ALA A 205 -7.45 6.06 12.39
CA ALA A 205 -8.52 5.11 12.72
C ALA A 205 -8.40 4.51 14.12
N ALA A 206 -7.18 4.32 14.64
CA ALA A 206 -6.95 3.82 16.00
C ALA A 206 -7.48 4.81 17.04
N ASP A 207 -7.20 6.09 16.88
CA ASP A 207 -7.68 7.15 17.79
C ASP A 207 -9.20 7.23 17.75
N ALA A 208 -9.80 7.21 16.55
CA ALA A 208 -11.25 7.20 16.40
C ALA A 208 -11.95 5.99 17.06
N VAL A 209 -11.30 4.81 17.03
CA VAL A 209 -11.80 3.62 17.77
C VAL A 209 -11.69 3.84 19.28
N CYS A 210 -10.59 4.38 19.78
CA CYS A 210 -10.39 4.66 21.20
C CYS A 210 -11.38 5.71 21.70
N GLU A 211 -11.58 6.80 20.99
CA GLU A 211 -12.55 7.85 21.31
C GLU A 211 -13.97 7.29 21.40
N PHE A 212 -14.37 6.47 20.41
CA PHE A 212 -15.67 5.82 20.44
C PHE A 212 -15.86 4.93 21.67
N ILE A 213 -14.86 4.12 22.04
CA ILE A 213 -14.94 3.24 23.22
C ILE A 213 -14.98 4.05 24.51
N CYS A 214 -14.20 5.11 24.63
CA CYS A 214 -14.18 5.98 25.82
C CYS A 214 -15.51 6.74 25.98
N GLY A 215 -16.04 7.33 24.92
CA GLY A 215 -17.32 8.02 24.93
C GLY A 215 -18.50 7.13 25.31
N GLN A 216 -18.49 5.85 24.90
CA GLN A 216 -19.51 4.88 25.32
C GLN A 216 -19.45 4.56 26.83
N LYS A 217 -18.24 4.59 27.44
CA LYS A 217 -18.10 4.36 28.88
C LYS A 217 -18.62 5.55 29.70
N GLU A 218 -18.37 6.76 29.24
CA GLU A 218 -18.86 7.99 29.91
C GLU A 218 -20.39 8.04 29.87
N ALA A 219 -21.00 7.79 28.71
CA ALA A 219 -22.46 7.73 28.58
C ALA A 219 -23.13 6.65 29.47
N ALA A 220 -22.51 5.48 29.58
CA ALA A 220 -23.00 4.40 30.43
C ALA A 220 -22.84 4.70 31.95
N GLN A 221 -21.91 5.57 32.33
CA GLN A 221 -21.76 6.02 33.74
C GLN A 221 -22.73 7.14 34.12
N GLU A 222 -23.16 7.97 33.18
CA GLU A 222 -24.15 9.01 33.37
C GLU A 222 -25.60 8.45 33.49
N GLU A 223 -25.85 7.27 32.90
CA GLU A 223 -27.15 6.58 32.96
C GLU A 223 -27.33 5.65 34.19
N ALA A 224 -26.29 5.43 34.98
CA ALA A 224 -26.30 4.52 36.15
C ALA A 224 -26.38 5.29 37.48
#